data_db5feca8a64f65c06360953320c00069
#
_entry.id   db5feca8a64f65c06360953320c00069
#
_cell.length_a   1.000
_cell.length_b   1.000
_cell.length_c   1.000
_cell.angle_alpha   90.00
_cell.angle_beta   90.00
_cell.angle_gamma   90.00
#
_symmetry.space_group_name_H-M   'P 1'
#
loop_
_entity.id
_entity.type
_entity.pdbx_description
1 polymer ?
#
loop_
_entity_poly.entity_id
_entity_poly.type
_entity_poly.pdbx_seq_one_letter_code
_entity_poly.pdbx_strand_id
1 'polypeptide(L)'
;MKSLICAALGAILVFGICSPGRSATTWTEGVNYFLINPPHPPSLPGGKVEVTEVFSYACPACNLFVPTMHKLKTDLPPNAVLDFVPASFNPNEDWPMFQLAYFTAQVLGVADQTHDAMFKAVWQGGDLSVTEPGSGAIKSRLPSIEDAAKFYKAQAGIPVDKFLATAKSFAVDVKVRAAEGLIQAYRVDRTPTIIVNGKYRLHTESAGGADQLVELVKWLVAKESK
;
A
#
# COMPACT_ATOMS: atom_id res chain seq x y z
N MET A 1 46.16 -74.29 -16.87
CA MET A 1 46.24 -72.91 -16.37
C MET A 1 45.14 -72.13 -17.05
N LYS A 2 44.02 -71.91 -16.37
CA LYS A 2 42.83 -71.19 -16.91
C LYS A 2 42.61 -69.98 -16.06
N SER A 3 42.80 -68.82 -16.67
CA SER A 3 42.51 -67.49 -16.07
C SER A 3 41.00 -67.19 -16.11
N LEU A 4 40.39 -66.95 -14.96
CA LEU A 4 39.03 -66.41 -14.83
C LEU A 4 39.13 -64.92 -14.77
N ILE A 5 38.45 -64.23 -15.68
CA ILE A 5 38.25 -62.80 -15.69
C ILE A 5 36.86 -62.51 -15.09
N CYS A 6 36.80 -61.91 -13.89
CA CYS A 6 35.59 -61.48 -13.27
C CYS A 6 35.27 -60.06 -13.85
N ALA A 7 34.18 -59.93 -14.59
CA ALA A 7 33.61 -58.63 -15.01
C ALA A 7 32.69 -58.11 -13.91
N ALA A 8 33.05 -56.97 -13.29
CA ALA A 8 32.20 -56.26 -12.35
C ALA A 8 31.28 -55.31 -13.10
N LEU A 9 29.97 -55.59 -13.13
CA LEU A 9 28.95 -54.64 -13.59
C LEU A 9 28.70 -53.59 -12.49
N GLY A 10 29.13 -52.35 -12.74
CA GLY A 10 28.77 -51.19 -11.90
C GLY A 10 27.36 -50.69 -12.26
N ALA A 11 26.42 -50.88 -11.35
CA ALA A 11 25.10 -50.28 -11.44
C ALA A 11 25.16 -48.79 -11.05
N ILE A 12 24.98 -47.88 -12.02
CA ILE A 12 24.86 -46.46 -11.76
C ILE A 12 23.42 -46.16 -11.31
N LEU A 13 23.25 -45.96 -10.01
CA LEU A 13 22.00 -45.44 -9.43
C LEU A 13 21.88 -43.96 -9.78
N VAL A 14 21.02 -43.62 -10.75
CA VAL A 14 20.61 -42.24 -11.03
C VAL A 14 19.60 -41.84 -9.98
N PHE A 15 20.05 -41.11 -8.96
CA PHE A 15 19.15 -40.41 -8.03
C PHE A 15 18.50 -39.27 -8.78
N GLY A 16 17.27 -39.46 -9.21
CA GLY A 16 16.41 -38.37 -9.70
C GLY A 16 16.14 -37.36 -8.60
N ILE A 17 16.74 -36.18 -8.69
CA ILE A 17 16.43 -35.03 -7.81
C ILE A 17 15.01 -34.60 -8.15
N CYS A 18 14.04 -35.10 -7.40
CA CYS A 18 12.67 -34.61 -7.42
C CYS A 18 12.68 -33.18 -6.77
N SER A 19 12.84 -32.14 -7.55
CA SER A 19 12.63 -30.77 -7.07
C SER A 19 11.17 -30.65 -6.65
N PRO A 20 10.86 -30.24 -5.40
CA PRO A 20 9.49 -29.99 -5.01
C PRO A 20 8.93 -28.89 -5.92
N GLY A 21 8.06 -29.27 -6.82
CA GLY A 21 7.31 -28.33 -7.65
C GLY A 21 6.59 -27.36 -6.74
N ARG A 22 6.96 -26.07 -6.80
CA ARG A 22 6.23 -25.00 -6.14
C ARG A 22 4.83 -25.01 -6.75
N SER A 23 3.83 -25.51 -6.01
CA SER A 23 2.43 -25.41 -6.43
C SER A 23 2.16 -23.94 -6.73
N ALA A 24 1.85 -23.62 -7.97
CA ALA A 24 1.45 -22.28 -8.35
C ALA A 24 0.17 -21.97 -7.55
N THR A 25 0.23 -20.96 -6.71
CA THR A 25 -0.94 -20.48 -5.97
C THR A 25 -1.99 -20.05 -7.00
N THR A 26 -3.15 -20.66 -6.99
CA THR A 26 -4.25 -20.30 -7.89
C THR A 26 -5.09 -19.21 -7.22
N TRP A 27 -5.06 -18.01 -7.80
CA TRP A 27 -5.87 -16.89 -7.32
C TRP A 27 -7.26 -16.91 -7.95
N THR A 28 -8.30 -16.83 -7.13
CA THR A 28 -9.71 -16.93 -7.56
C THR A 28 -10.41 -15.59 -7.41
N GLU A 29 -11.02 -15.12 -8.48
CA GLU A 29 -11.92 -13.97 -8.49
C GLU A 29 -13.12 -14.20 -7.57
N GLY A 30 -13.54 -13.16 -6.85
CA GLY A 30 -14.60 -13.23 -5.86
C GLY A 30 -14.21 -13.86 -4.52
N VAL A 31 -12.96 -14.38 -4.42
CA VAL A 31 -12.39 -14.95 -3.18
C VAL A 31 -11.14 -14.19 -2.77
N ASN A 32 -10.11 -14.20 -3.61
CA ASN A 32 -8.84 -13.57 -3.29
C ASN A 32 -8.76 -12.11 -3.74
N TYR A 33 -9.43 -11.76 -4.83
CA TYR A 33 -9.58 -10.41 -5.35
C TYR A 33 -10.97 -10.21 -5.96
N PHE A 34 -11.41 -8.96 -6.04
CA PHE A 34 -12.74 -8.59 -6.49
C PHE A 34 -12.67 -7.62 -7.65
N LEU A 35 -13.49 -7.83 -8.68
CA LEU A 35 -13.57 -6.88 -9.79
C LEU A 35 -14.27 -5.58 -9.37
N ILE A 36 -13.69 -4.49 -9.83
CA ILE A 36 -14.33 -3.17 -9.82
C ILE A 36 -15.13 -3.05 -11.11
N ASN A 37 -16.43 -2.88 -10.99
CA ASN A 37 -17.34 -2.80 -12.14
C ASN A 37 -18.26 -1.57 -12.01
N PRO A 38 -18.23 -0.62 -12.97
CA PRO A 38 -17.28 -0.59 -14.11
C PRO A 38 -15.84 -0.39 -13.65
N PRO A 39 -14.84 -0.84 -14.42
CA PRO A 39 -13.43 -0.56 -14.14
C PRO A 39 -13.14 0.93 -14.30
N HIS A 40 -12.21 1.42 -13.49
CA HIS A 40 -11.78 2.81 -13.50
C HIS A 40 -10.23 2.88 -13.60
N PRO A 41 -9.68 2.49 -14.76
CA PRO A 41 -8.23 2.43 -14.93
C PRO A 41 -7.62 3.84 -14.90
N PRO A 42 -6.43 4.00 -14.29
CA PRO A 42 -5.73 5.27 -14.28
C PRO A 42 -5.25 5.65 -15.67
N SER A 43 -5.09 6.96 -15.89
CA SER A 43 -4.50 7.49 -17.12
C SER A 43 -2.96 7.51 -17.01
N LEU A 44 -2.34 6.32 -17.12
CA LEU A 44 -0.88 6.21 -17.12
C LEU A 44 -0.32 6.04 -18.53
N PRO A 45 0.93 6.47 -18.77
CA PRO A 45 1.63 6.20 -20.03
C PRO A 45 1.71 4.69 -20.31
N GLY A 46 1.64 4.30 -21.58
CA GLY A 46 1.47 2.93 -22.04
C GLY A 46 2.32 1.87 -21.33
N GLY A 47 1.70 0.76 -21.00
CA GLY A 47 2.32 -0.41 -20.37
C GLY A 47 2.58 -0.31 -18.87
N LYS A 48 2.28 0.81 -18.22
CA LYS A 48 2.38 0.94 -16.77
C LYS A 48 1.10 0.46 -16.09
N VAL A 49 1.26 -0.21 -14.95
CA VAL A 49 0.19 -0.72 -14.10
C VAL A 49 0.24 -0.02 -12.75
N GLU A 50 -0.83 0.66 -12.38
CA GLU A 50 -0.93 1.31 -11.07
C GLU A 50 -1.29 0.31 -9.98
N VAL A 51 -0.62 0.44 -8.85
CA VAL A 51 -0.94 -0.25 -7.61
C VAL A 51 -1.18 0.83 -6.56
N THR A 52 -2.43 0.99 -6.16
CA THR A 52 -2.86 2.06 -5.24
C THR A 52 -3.16 1.48 -3.88
N GLU A 53 -2.59 2.05 -2.81
CA GLU A 53 -3.08 1.83 -1.46
C GLU A 53 -4.12 2.90 -1.10
N VAL A 54 -5.33 2.48 -0.76
CA VAL A 54 -6.28 3.35 -0.07
C VAL A 54 -6.05 3.20 1.43
N PHE A 55 -5.70 4.28 2.10
CA PHE A 55 -5.19 4.27 3.47
C PHE A 55 -5.69 5.46 4.32
N SER A 56 -5.37 5.46 5.60
CA SER A 56 -5.37 6.66 6.45
C SER A 56 -4.22 6.59 7.44
N TYR A 57 -3.58 7.73 7.73
CA TYR A 57 -2.55 7.80 8.76
C TYR A 57 -3.11 7.44 10.16
N ALA A 58 -4.38 7.74 10.43
CA ALA A 58 -5.04 7.39 11.67
C ALA A 58 -5.61 5.96 11.72
N CYS A 59 -5.46 5.18 10.65
CA CYS A 59 -5.89 3.78 10.62
C CYS A 59 -4.84 2.85 11.25
N PRO A 60 -5.14 2.13 12.35
CA PRO A 60 -4.18 1.22 12.98
C PRO A 60 -3.74 0.09 12.06
N ALA A 61 -4.66 -0.45 11.24
CA ALA A 61 -4.34 -1.50 10.29
C ALA A 61 -3.40 -1.00 9.19
N CYS A 62 -3.53 0.27 8.74
CA CYS A 62 -2.60 0.86 7.77
C CYS A 62 -1.20 1.03 8.37
N ASN A 63 -1.09 1.45 9.63
CA ASN A 63 0.20 1.50 10.32
C ASN A 63 0.89 0.13 10.37
N LEU A 64 0.13 -0.93 10.66
CA LEU A 64 0.65 -2.31 10.63
C LEU A 64 0.98 -2.79 9.21
N PHE A 65 0.40 -2.18 8.19
CA PHE A 65 0.58 -2.53 6.79
C PHE A 65 1.81 -1.87 6.13
N VAL A 66 2.40 -0.85 6.75
CA VAL A 66 3.61 -0.13 6.25
C VAL A 66 4.71 -1.09 5.80
N PRO A 67 5.10 -2.15 6.55
CA PRO A 67 6.12 -3.09 6.09
C PRO A 67 5.73 -3.84 4.81
N THR A 68 4.44 -4.12 4.62
CA THR A 68 3.94 -4.76 3.39
C THR A 68 4.05 -3.83 2.19
N MET A 69 3.77 -2.53 2.37
CA MET A 69 3.97 -1.53 1.32
C MET A 69 5.46 -1.36 0.95
N HIS A 70 6.37 -1.40 1.92
CA HIS A 70 7.81 -1.42 1.64
C HIS A 70 8.21 -2.65 0.82
N LYS A 71 7.66 -3.83 1.15
CA LYS A 71 7.89 -5.05 0.39
C LYS A 71 7.34 -4.94 -1.03
N LEU A 72 6.12 -4.43 -1.21
CA LEU A 72 5.55 -4.15 -2.53
C LEU A 72 6.44 -3.20 -3.33
N LYS A 73 6.89 -2.10 -2.74
CA LYS A 73 7.78 -1.14 -3.41
C LYS A 73 9.08 -1.78 -3.92
N THR A 74 9.60 -2.77 -3.19
CA THR A 74 10.83 -3.49 -3.55
C THR A 74 10.59 -4.58 -4.59
N ASP A 75 9.49 -5.33 -4.47
CA ASP A 75 9.24 -6.57 -5.20
C ASP A 75 8.45 -6.37 -6.50
N LEU A 76 7.81 -5.21 -6.68
CA LEU A 76 7.05 -4.91 -7.89
C LEU A 76 7.96 -4.71 -9.11
N PRO A 77 7.52 -5.14 -10.30
CA PRO A 77 8.29 -4.96 -11.53
C PRO A 77 8.38 -3.47 -11.92
N PRO A 78 9.37 -3.07 -12.74
CA PRO A 78 9.63 -1.66 -13.09
C PRO A 78 8.48 -0.95 -13.83
N ASN A 79 7.55 -1.69 -14.40
CA ASN A 79 6.35 -1.14 -15.02
C ASN A 79 5.18 -0.94 -14.04
N ALA A 80 5.31 -1.36 -12.79
CA ALA A 80 4.36 -1.01 -11.74
C ALA A 80 4.65 0.37 -11.16
N VAL A 81 3.59 1.13 -10.86
CA VAL A 81 3.65 2.44 -10.21
C VAL A 81 2.83 2.38 -8.94
N LEU A 82 3.47 2.64 -7.79
CA LEU A 82 2.75 2.76 -6.52
C LEU A 82 2.13 4.15 -6.41
N ASP A 83 0.90 4.20 -5.97
CA ASP A 83 0.19 5.42 -5.61
C ASP A 83 -0.54 5.27 -4.27
N PHE A 84 -0.90 6.38 -3.66
CA PHE A 84 -1.54 6.45 -2.35
C PHE A 84 -2.76 7.35 -2.40
N VAL A 85 -3.89 6.83 -1.96
CA VAL A 85 -5.15 7.57 -1.87
C VAL A 85 -5.60 7.60 -0.41
N PRO A 86 -5.43 8.73 0.31
CA PRO A 86 -5.90 8.83 1.68
C PRO A 86 -7.42 8.91 1.74
N ALA A 87 -8.02 8.13 2.64
CA ALA A 87 -9.46 8.09 2.91
C ALA A 87 -9.86 9.01 4.07
N SER A 88 -11.12 9.45 4.07
CA SER A 88 -11.73 10.33 5.08
C SER A 88 -12.88 9.68 5.86
N PHE A 89 -12.95 8.34 5.93
CA PHE A 89 -14.11 7.59 6.45
C PHE A 89 -14.51 7.93 7.87
N ASN A 90 -13.52 8.24 8.73
CA ASN A 90 -13.77 8.44 10.15
C ASN A 90 -13.40 9.87 10.60
N PRO A 91 -14.35 10.82 10.53
CA PRO A 91 -14.11 12.19 10.98
C PRO A 91 -13.86 12.27 12.49
N ASN A 92 -14.35 11.32 13.29
CA ASN A 92 -14.14 11.30 14.73
C ASN A 92 -12.69 10.96 15.14
N GLU A 93 -11.90 10.41 14.22
CA GLU A 93 -10.47 10.12 14.35
C GLU A 93 -9.62 11.03 13.45
N ASP A 94 -10.21 12.13 12.99
CA ASP A 94 -9.57 13.19 12.21
C ASP A 94 -9.00 12.74 10.84
N TRP A 95 -9.58 11.69 10.26
CA TRP A 95 -9.15 11.21 8.94
C TRP A 95 -9.20 12.29 7.85
N PRO A 96 -10.21 13.20 7.81
CA PRO A 96 -10.23 14.29 6.84
C PRO A 96 -9.05 15.26 6.97
N MET A 97 -8.57 15.53 8.19
CA MET A 97 -7.39 16.37 8.41
C MET A 97 -6.13 15.69 7.87
N PHE A 98 -5.96 14.40 8.11
CA PHE A 98 -4.82 13.64 7.58
C PHE A 98 -4.86 13.51 6.05
N GLN A 99 -6.05 13.38 5.45
CA GLN A 99 -6.22 13.41 4.00
C GLN A 99 -5.77 14.78 3.43
N LEU A 100 -6.22 15.86 4.04
CA LEU A 100 -5.83 17.24 3.68
C LEU A 100 -4.31 17.42 3.80
N ALA A 101 -3.71 16.95 4.91
CA ALA A 101 -2.27 17.04 5.15
C ALA A 101 -1.45 16.26 4.11
N TYR A 102 -1.88 15.05 3.73
CA TYR A 102 -1.22 14.25 2.69
C TYR A 102 -1.23 14.97 1.34
N PHE A 103 -2.39 15.45 0.87
CA PHE A 103 -2.46 16.14 -0.41
C PHE A 103 -1.73 17.47 -0.42
N THR A 104 -1.70 18.17 0.72
CA THR A 104 -0.85 19.36 0.89
C THR A 104 0.62 19.02 0.70
N ALA A 105 1.09 17.95 1.35
CA ALA A 105 2.46 17.46 1.21
C ALA A 105 2.75 17.00 -0.23
N GLN A 106 1.79 16.37 -0.90
CA GLN A 106 1.92 15.95 -2.30
C GLN A 106 2.08 17.16 -3.25
N VAL A 107 1.27 18.21 -3.07
CA VAL A 107 1.39 19.47 -3.85
C VAL A 107 2.73 20.16 -3.59
N LEU A 108 3.26 20.05 -2.37
CA LEU A 108 4.57 20.59 -1.99
C LEU A 108 5.76 19.67 -2.39
N GLY A 109 5.50 18.48 -2.95
CA GLY A 109 6.52 17.55 -3.41
C GLY A 109 7.25 16.81 -2.29
N VAL A 110 6.65 16.71 -1.09
CA VAL A 110 7.29 16.10 0.09
C VAL A 110 6.54 14.89 0.65
N ALA A 111 5.43 14.46 0.03
CA ALA A 111 4.60 13.38 0.53
C ALA A 111 5.40 12.08 0.69
N ASP A 112 6.10 11.62 -0.35
CA ASP A 112 6.80 10.34 -0.35
C ASP A 112 7.89 10.26 0.72
N GLN A 113 8.69 11.33 0.87
CA GLN A 113 9.79 11.36 1.84
C GLN A 113 9.31 11.46 3.29
N THR A 114 8.07 11.89 3.53
CA THR A 114 7.52 12.09 4.88
C THR A 114 6.47 11.04 5.25
N HIS A 115 6.10 10.14 4.36
CA HIS A 115 5.02 9.19 4.54
C HIS A 115 5.22 8.30 5.78
N ASP A 116 6.35 7.62 5.88
CA ASP A 116 6.68 6.77 7.02
C ASP A 116 6.82 7.56 8.33
N ALA A 117 7.39 8.78 8.24
CA ALA A 117 7.55 9.64 9.39
C ALA A 117 6.18 10.10 9.95
N MET A 118 5.18 10.30 9.07
CA MET A 118 3.82 10.64 9.48
C MET A 118 3.17 9.49 10.25
N PHE A 119 3.26 8.25 9.77
CA PHE A 119 2.79 7.08 10.52
C PHE A 119 3.45 6.99 11.91
N LYS A 120 4.77 7.21 11.99
CA LYS A 120 5.48 7.24 13.28
C LYS A 120 4.97 8.34 14.19
N ALA A 121 4.75 9.56 13.67
CA ALA A 121 4.25 10.68 14.45
C ALA A 121 2.82 10.45 15.00
N VAL A 122 2.00 9.68 14.29
CA VAL A 122 0.65 9.32 14.74
C VAL A 122 0.69 8.18 15.76
N TRP A 123 1.51 7.14 15.54
CA TRP A 123 1.41 5.88 16.29
C TRP A 123 2.47 5.67 17.37
N GLN A 124 3.56 6.44 17.37
CA GLN A 124 4.65 6.29 18.34
C GLN A 124 4.65 7.39 19.43
N GLY A 125 3.47 7.90 19.79
CA GLY A 125 3.31 8.88 20.87
C GLY A 125 3.70 10.30 20.51
N GLY A 126 3.71 10.66 19.21
CA GLY A 126 3.98 12.01 18.73
C GLY A 126 2.79 12.97 18.88
N ASP A 127 3.04 14.24 18.50
CA ASP A 127 2.05 15.33 18.60
C ASP A 127 0.85 15.12 17.66
N LEU A 128 0.96 14.23 16.68
CA LEU A 128 -0.11 13.89 15.74
C LEU A 128 -0.89 12.63 16.14
N SER A 129 -0.63 12.07 17.33
CA SER A 129 -1.40 10.92 17.81
C SER A 129 -2.86 11.30 18.10
N VAL A 130 -3.78 10.51 17.58
CA VAL A 130 -5.23 10.64 17.81
C VAL A 130 -5.70 9.91 19.08
N THR A 131 -4.83 9.08 19.69
CA THR A 131 -5.14 8.30 20.87
C THR A 131 -4.30 8.70 22.07
N GLU A 132 -4.87 8.55 23.26
CA GLU A 132 -4.17 8.71 24.53
C GLU A 132 -3.16 7.57 24.74
N PRO A 133 -1.93 7.88 25.20
CA PRO A 133 -0.94 6.86 25.49
C PRO A 133 -1.44 5.81 26.49
N GLY A 134 -1.27 4.53 26.16
CA GLY A 134 -1.56 3.40 27.04
C GLY A 134 -3.02 2.99 27.15
N SER A 135 -4.00 3.88 26.92
CA SER A 135 -5.42 3.52 26.98
C SER A 135 -6.02 3.21 25.61
N GLY A 136 -5.45 3.75 24.53
CA GLY A 136 -6.04 3.69 23.19
C GLY A 136 -7.32 4.52 23.02
N ALA A 137 -7.75 5.26 24.02
CA ALA A 137 -8.90 6.14 23.94
C ALA A 137 -8.61 7.31 22.98
N ILE A 138 -9.62 7.75 22.24
CA ILE A 138 -9.50 8.94 21.39
C ILE A 138 -9.25 10.16 22.26
N LYS A 139 -8.28 10.98 21.88
CA LYS A 139 -7.95 12.24 22.58
C LYS A 139 -9.13 13.20 22.55
N SER A 140 -9.32 13.93 23.62
CA SER A 140 -10.33 15.00 23.69
C SER A 140 -10.00 16.17 22.73
N ARG A 141 -8.71 16.40 22.45
CA ARG A 141 -8.21 17.31 21.43
C ARG A 141 -7.46 16.50 20.37
N LEU A 142 -8.02 16.44 19.19
CA LEU A 142 -7.37 15.85 18.03
C LEU A 142 -6.31 16.81 17.44
N PRO A 143 -5.30 16.27 16.72
CA PRO A 143 -4.33 17.11 16.03
C PRO A 143 -5.01 17.97 14.95
N SER A 144 -4.45 19.14 14.72
CA SER A 144 -4.96 20.09 13.73
C SER A 144 -4.05 20.16 12.50
N ILE A 145 -4.51 20.83 11.45
CA ILE A 145 -3.69 21.10 10.25
C ILE A 145 -2.46 21.97 10.59
N GLU A 146 -2.53 22.81 11.63
CA GLU A 146 -1.41 23.58 12.16
C GLU A 146 -0.36 22.66 12.83
N ASP A 147 -0.81 21.61 13.52
CA ASP A 147 0.09 20.60 14.09
C ASP A 147 0.76 19.78 12.99
N ALA A 148 0.03 19.41 11.93
CA ALA A 148 0.60 18.82 10.72
C ALA A 148 1.60 19.76 10.05
N ALA A 149 1.32 21.07 9.95
CA ALA A 149 2.26 22.03 9.37
C ALA A 149 3.58 22.12 10.16
N LYS A 150 3.54 22.03 11.49
CA LYS A 150 4.74 21.97 12.34
C LYS A 150 5.53 20.69 12.07
N PHE A 151 4.85 19.54 11.91
CA PHE A 151 5.48 18.28 11.54
C PHE A 151 6.20 18.40 10.19
N TYR A 152 5.56 18.92 9.13
CA TYR A 152 6.20 19.07 7.82
C TYR A 152 7.32 20.09 7.81
N LYS A 153 7.28 21.11 8.68
CA LYS A 153 8.42 22.00 8.91
C LYS A 153 9.61 21.24 9.50
N ALA A 154 9.38 20.41 10.50
CA ALA A 154 10.42 19.62 11.16
C ALA A 154 11.01 18.54 10.24
N GLN A 155 10.16 17.83 9.46
CA GLN A 155 10.58 16.67 8.66
C GLN A 155 11.11 17.06 7.26
N ALA A 156 10.59 18.13 6.66
CA ALA A 156 10.88 18.49 5.28
C ALA A 156 11.27 19.96 5.08
N GLY A 157 11.40 20.74 6.15
CA GLY A 157 11.78 22.15 6.06
C GLY A 157 10.73 23.07 5.46
N ILE A 158 9.49 22.62 5.29
CA ILE A 158 8.39 23.44 4.71
C ILE A 158 7.96 24.50 5.73
N PRO A 159 8.02 25.81 5.42
CA PRO A 159 7.51 26.84 6.31
C PRO A 159 6.03 26.63 6.65
N VAL A 160 5.65 26.85 7.92
CA VAL A 160 4.28 26.61 8.42
C VAL A 160 3.25 27.40 7.64
N ASP A 161 3.52 28.69 7.41
CA ASP A 161 2.66 29.59 6.63
C ASP A 161 2.47 29.12 5.19
N LYS A 162 3.54 28.62 4.53
CA LYS A 162 3.49 28.05 3.19
C LYS A 162 2.63 26.78 3.19
N PHE A 163 2.80 25.89 4.17
CA PHE A 163 2.00 24.66 4.28
C PHE A 163 0.52 25.02 4.43
N LEU A 164 0.17 25.91 5.36
CA LEU A 164 -1.22 26.31 5.63
C LEU A 164 -1.86 27.03 4.45
N ALA A 165 -1.10 27.86 3.73
CA ALA A 165 -1.59 28.50 2.51
C ALA A 165 -1.86 27.47 1.40
N THR A 166 -0.95 26.47 1.25
CA THR A 166 -1.12 25.39 0.27
C THR A 166 -2.32 24.51 0.62
N ALA A 167 -2.54 24.18 1.90
CA ALA A 167 -3.68 23.39 2.35
C ALA A 167 -5.05 24.00 1.96
N LYS A 168 -5.11 25.32 1.84
CA LYS A 168 -6.30 26.07 1.42
C LYS A 168 -6.39 26.29 -0.10
N SER A 169 -5.44 25.78 -0.87
CA SER A 169 -5.36 26.00 -2.30
C SER A 169 -6.37 25.16 -3.09
N PHE A 170 -6.79 25.67 -4.23
CA PHE A 170 -7.62 24.94 -5.18
C PHE A 170 -6.97 23.63 -5.64
N ALA A 171 -5.64 23.59 -5.77
CA ALA A 171 -4.91 22.39 -6.17
C ALA A 171 -5.10 21.23 -5.16
N VAL A 172 -5.10 21.52 -3.87
CA VAL A 172 -5.36 20.53 -2.82
C VAL A 172 -6.83 20.12 -2.80
N ASP A 173 -7.76 21.08 -2.92
CA ASP A 173 -9.20 20.81 -2.96
C ASP A 173 -9.58 19.85 -4.12
N VAL A 174 -9.01 20.06 -5.32
CA VAL A 174 -9.21 19.17 -6.47
C VAL A 174 -8.72 17.75 -6.16
N LYS A 175 -7.58 17.60 -5.50
CA LYS A 175 -7.04 16.28 -5.13
C LYS A 175 -7.89 15.56 -4.09
N VAL A 176 -8.37 16.26 -3.08
CA VAL A 176 -9.30 15.74 -2.07
C VAL A 176 -10.57 15.21 -2.74
N ARG A 177 -11.20 16.01 -3.61
CA ARG A 177 -12.42 15.58 -4.32
C ARG A 177 -12.16 14.41 -5.28
N ALA A 178 -11.02 14.40 -5.95
CA ALA A 178 -10.63 13.28 -6.82
C ALA A 178 -10.47 11.99 -6.03
N ALA A 179 -9.83 12.04 -4.85
CA ALA A 179 -9.68 10.88 -3.97
C ALA A 179 -11.04 10.34 -3.51
N GLU A 180 -11.96 11.20 -3.08
CA GLU A 180 -13.33 10.79 -2.70
C GLU A 180 -14.05 10.10 -3.88
N GLY A 181 -13.91 10.64 -5.09
CA GLY A 181 -14.45 10.03 -6.30
C GLY A 181 -13.84 8.65 -6.60
N LEU A 182 -12.52 8.50 -6.44
CA LEU A 182 -11.83 7.21 -6.62
C LEU A 182 -12.25 6.18 -5.56
N ILE A 183 -12.36 6.56 -4.31
CA ILE A 183 -12.80 5.70 -3.21
C ILE A 183 -14.19 5.14 -3.51
N GLN A 184 -15.11 5.99 -3.99
CA GLN A 184 -16.45 5.57 -4.39
C GLN A 184 -16.42 4.66 -5.64
N ALA A 185 -15.66 5.04 -6.68
CA ALA A 185 -15.53 4.26 -7.92
C ALA A 185 -14.93 2.88 -7.65
N TYR A 186 -13.94 2.78 -6.76
CA TYR A 186 -13.32 1.53 -6.37
C TYR A 186 -14.14 0.73 -5.36
N ARG A 187 -15.25 1.29 -4.86
CA ARG A 187 -16.12 0.69 -3.82
C ARG A 187 -15.32 0.29 -2.58
N VAL A 188 -14.43 1.17 -2.14
CA VAL A 188 -13.62 0.94 -0.95
C VAL A 188 -14.46 1.18 0.29
N ASP A 189 -14.52 0.19 1.16
CA ASP A 189 -15.31 0.20 2.40
C ASP A 189 -14.44 0.06 3.67
N ARG A 190 -13.13 -0.12 3.51
CA ARG A 190 -12.15 -0.28 4.58
C ARG A 190 -10.75 0.11 4.15
N THR A 191 -9.87 0.30 5.12
CA THR A 191 -8.44 0.52 4.90
C THR A 191 -7.60 -0.44 5.76
N PRO A 192 -6.43 -0.89 5.30
CA PRO A 192 -5.88 -0.68 3.96
C PRO A 192 -6.64 -1.49 2.89
N THR A 193 -6.78 -0.92 1.71
CA THR A 193 -7.28 -1.63 0.53
C THR A 193 -6.30 -1.40 -0.62
N ILE A 194 -5.93 -2.47 -1.32
CA ILE A 194 -5.08 -2.37 -2.52
C ILE A 194 -5.97 -2.43 -3.77
N ILE A 195 -5.71 -1.51 -4.69
CA ILE A 195 -6.32 -1.46 -6.00
C ILE A 195 -5.23 -1.71 -7.05
N VAL A 196 -5.48 -2.60 -8.00
CA VAL A 196 -4.57 -2.82 -9.13
C VAL A 196 -5.25 -2.36 -10.41
N ASN A 197 -4.63 -1.40 -11.08
CA ASN A 197 -5.03 -0.84 -12.36
C ASN A 197 -6.49 -0.33 -12.42
N GLY A 198 -7.05 0.10 -11.28
CA GLY A 198 -8.47 0.52 -11.20
C GLY A 198 -9.48 -0.58 -11.56
N LYS A 199 -9.05 -1.84 -11.60
CA LYS A 199 -9.87 -3.00 -12.01
C LYS A 199 -10.07 -4.03 -10.91
N TYR A 200 -9.09 -4.20 -10.03
CA TYR A 200 -9.07 -5.23 -9.00
C TYR A 200 -8.91 -4.61 -7.63
N ARG A 201 -9.77 -5.01 -6.72
CA ARG A 201 -9.72 -4.65 -5.30
C ARG A 201 -9.38 -5.88 -4.48
N LEU A 202 -8.47 -5.73 -3.52
CA LEU A 202 -8.03 -6.82 -2.65
C LEU A 202 -7.67 -6.32 -1.26
N HIS A 203 -7.74 -7.22 -0.29
CA HIS A 203 -7.42 -6.99 1.11
C HIS A 203 -6.47 -8.08 1.60
N THR A 204 -5.75 -7.81 2.68
CA THR A 204 -4.82 -8.78 3.29
C THR A 204 -5.52 -10.10 3.61
N GLU A 205 -6.73 -10.03 4.19
CA GLU A 205 -7.51 -11.20 4.58
C GLU A 205 -7.95 -12.03 3.37
N SER A 206 -8.44 -11.38 2.31
CA SER A 206 -8.87 -12.09 1.09
C SER A 206 -7.71 -12.75 0.36
N ALA A 207 -6.53 -12.15 0.41
CA ALA A 207 -5.32 -12.72 -0.15
C ALA A 207 -4.78 -13.92 0.65
N GLY A 208 -5.15 -14.05 1.93
CA GLY A 208 -4.63 -15.08 2.83
C GLY A 208 -3.44 -14.65 3.69
N GLY A 209 -3.12 -13.36 3.72
CA GLY A 209 -2.05 -12.77 4.51
C GLY A 209 -1.20 -11.77 3.74
N ALA A 210 -0.26 -11.11 4.42
CA ALA A 210 0.54 -10.04 3.84
C ALA A 210 1.48 -10.53 2.71
N ASP A 211 2.14 -11.66 2.89
CA ASP A 211 3.03 -12.22 1.86
C ASP A 211 2.24 -12.69 0.64
N GLN A 212 1.09 -13.34 0.86
CA GLN A 212 0.20 -13.76 -0.21
C GLN A 212 -0.38 -12.57 -0.97
N LEU A 213 -0.67 -11.46 -0.27
CA LEU A 213 -1.12 -10.22 -0.92
C LEU A 213 -0.04 -9.67 -1.86
N VAL A 214 1.23 -9.64 -1.45
CA VAL A 214 2.33 -9.22 -2.33
C VAL A 214 2.40 -10.09 -3.59
N GLU A 215 2.33 -11.41 -3.46
CA GLU A 215 2.35 -12.33 -4.60
C GLU A 215 1.11 -12.16 -5.51
N LEU A 216 -0.06 -11.94 -4.93
CA LEU A 216 -1.29 -11.68 -5.67
C LEU A 216 -1.20 -10.36 -6.46
N VAL A 217 -0.68 -9.29 -5.84
CA VAL A 217 -0.48 -8.00 -6.52
C VAL A 217 0.47 -8.16 -7.70
N LYS A 218 1.61 -8.85 -7.52
CA LYS A 218 2.57 -9.14 -8.60
C LYS A 218 1.91 -9.92 -9.74
N TRP A 219 1.09 -10.91 -9.40
CA TRP A 219 0.35 -11.70 -10.40
C TRP A 219 -0.66 -10.84 -11.17
N LEU A 220 -1.40 -9.95 -10.49
CA LEU A 220 -2.34 -9.02 -11.14
C LEU A 220 -1.61 -8.01 -12.02
N VAL A 221 -0.48 -7.47 -11.57
CA VAL A 221 0.36 -6.58 -12.39
C VAL A 221 0.83 -7.29 -13.66
N ALA A 222 1.31 -8.52 -13.54
CA ALA A 222 1.73 -9.31 -14.72
C ALA A 222 0.55 -9.63 -15.67
N LYS A 223 -0.66 -9.80 -15.14
CA LYS A 223 -1.89 -10.01 -15.92
C LYS A 223 -2.27 -8.76 -16.71
N GLU A 224 -2.11 -7.56 -16.13
CA GLU A 224 -2.44 -6.28 -16.76
C GLU A 224 -1.34 -5.75 -17.68
N SER A 225 -0.15 -6.31 -17.65
CA SER A 225 0.99 -5.91 -18.49
C SER A 225 0.98 -6.59 -19.87
N LYS A 226 -0.01 -7.40 -20.18
CA LYS A 226 -0.19 -8.10 -21.46
C LYS A 226 -1.08 -7.28 -22.36
#